data_3416d4100ca10160362a81c747e7d690
#
_entry.id   3416d4100ca10160362a81c747e7d690
#
_cell.length_a   1.000
_cell.length_b   1.000
_cell.length_c   1.000
_cell.angle_alpha   90.00
_cell.angle_beta   90.00
_cell.angle_gamma   90.00
#
_symmetry.space_group_name_H-M   'P 1'
#
loop_
_entity.id
_entity.type
_entity.pdbx_description
1 polymer ?
#
loop_
_entity_poly.entity_id
_entity_poly.type
_entity_poly.pdbx_seq_one_letter_code
_entity_poly.pdbx_strand_id
1 'polypeptide(L)'
;DIDLEINIPNADISRLSNYYPKSIGEVGLKWLDTSLLKGLASNTKIIIRGNMQDFPFVDKENKPDSSEGLFEVTSSITGSTIEYGTGWPNVENFDIDVMVTGSKIELLSKQGHILNNEIVSFSGVIDDFTKEDAYLDINLKTNSFLDKMLNAINNSPVKKVMKGTSESMKGSGPGQLDLMLSIPLKDTEAIRYTGSYFFNGSSMENQDLDLPLLSDIKGKLIFDNDDISLNSGRAILFDQPLSIAVKNKDKATIMDFSGTFDSKFVATKFGDEWSNNIKGQTEWQGRLTLSDKESDLILSTNLIGLSINSMHDLNKE
;
A
#
# COMPACT_ATOMS: atom_id res chain seq x y z
N ASP A 1 -23.77 -35.95 19.07
CA ASP A 1 -23.83 -35.50 17.67
C ASP A 1 -24.80 -34.32 17.57
N ILE A 2 -24.51 -33.39 16.68
CA ILE A 2 -25.34 -32.25 16.32
C ILE A 2 -25.67 -32.30 14.84
N ASP A 3 -26.87 -31.88 14.45
CA ASP A 3 -27.25 -31.54 13.08
C ASP A 3 -28.05 -30.23 13.14
N LEU A 4 -27.36 -29.13 12.81
CA LEU A 4 -27.90 -27.79 12.95
C LEU A 4 -27.71 -27.03 11.65
N GLU A 5 -28.79 -26.44 11.14
CA GLU A 5 -28.76 -25.49 10.04
C GLU A 5 -29.52 -24.23 10.48
N ILE A 6 -28.84 -23.09 10.42
CA ILE A 6 -29.38 -21.77 10.78
C ILE A 6 -29.34 -20.86 9.57
N ASN A 7 -30.47 -20.23 9.28
CA ASN A 7 -30.55 -19.20 8.24
C ASN A 7 -30.92 -17.85 8.89
N ILE A 8 -30.05 -16.85 8.77
CA ILE A 8 -30.24 -15.51 9.33
C ILE A 8 -30.39 -14.54 8.15
N PRO A 9 -31.59 -14.01 7.90
CA PRO A 9 -31.82 -13.10 6.77
C PRO A 9 -31.02 -11.81 6.87
N ASN A 10 -30.96 -11.21 8.09
CA ASN A 10 -30.21 -9.99 8.35
C ASN A 10 -29.70 -9.96 9.80
N ALA A 11 -28.49 -9.46 10.00
CA ALA A 11 -27.89 -9.24 11.31
C ALA A 11 -26.94 -8.02 11.28
N ASP A 12 -26.96 -7.26 12.37
CA ASP A 12 -25.99 -6.18 12.59
C ASP A 12 -24.67 -6.80 13.08
N ILE A 13 -23.58 -6.65 12.30
CA ILE A 13 -22.30 -7.29 12.64
C ILE A 13 -21.66 -6.70 13.89
N SER A 14 -21.96 -5.47 14.29
CA SER A 14 -21.46 -4.88 15.52
C SER A 14 -21.95 -5.59 16.80
N ARG A 15 -22.94 -6.49 16.66
CA ARG A 15 -23.50 -7.29 17.76
C ARG A 15 -23.11 -8.75 17.72
N LEU A 16 -22.26 -9.16 16.78
CA LEU A 16 -21.88 -10.57 16.61
C LEU A 16 -21.14 -11.15 17.81
N SER A 17 -20.46 -10.32 18.60
CA SER A 17 -19.75 -10.73 19.83
C SER A 17 -20.62 -11.56 20.80
N ASN A 18 -21.93 -11.29 20.83
CA ASN A 18 -22.87 -12.01 21.69
C ASN A 18 -23.16 -13.45 21.21
N TYR A 19 -22.76 -13.80 19.99
CA TYR A 19 -23.11 -15.06 19.32
C TYR A 19 -21.92 -15.92 18.96
N TYR A 20 -20.69 -15.48 19.23
CA TYR A 20 -19.50 -16.24 18.91
C TYR A 20 -19.42 -17.54 19.71
N PRO A 21 -19.15 -18.68 19.07
CA PRO A 21 -18.88 -19.92 19.78
C PRO A 21 -17.67 -19.77 20.69
N LYS A 22 -17.75 -20.28 21.91
CA LYS A 22 -16.62 -20.27 22.87
C LYS A 22 -15.40 -21.07 22.39
N SER A 23 -15.56 -21.88 21.35
CA SER A 23 -14.51 -22.64 20.69
C SER A 23 -13.61 -21.80 19.76
N ILE A 24 -14.01 -20.57 19.42
CA ILE A 24 -13.09 -19.60 18.80
C ILE A 24 -12.11 -19.18 19.87
N GLY A 25 -10.80 -19.28 19.60
CA GLY A 25 -9.76 -18.88 20.53
C GLY A 25 -9.88 -17.42 20.98
N GLU A 26 -9.49 -17.11 22.22
CA GLU A 26 -9.62 -15.75 22.80
C GLU A 26 -9.02 -14.64 21.91
N VAL A 27 -7.93 -14.94 21.22
CA VAL A 27 -7.25 -14.02 20.28
C VAL A 27 -8.16 -13.66 19.10
N GLY A 28 -8.75 -14.66 18.46
CA GLY A 28 -9.68 -14.46 17.33
C GLY A 28 -10.95 -13.71 17.76
N LEU A 29 -11.51 -14.06 18.92
CA LEU A 29 -12.67 -13.35 19.50
C LEU A 29 -12.37 -11.88 19.74
N LYS A 30 -11.24 -11.58 20.39
CA LYS A 30 -10.83 -10.22 20.67
C LYS A 30 -10.63 -9.41 19.38
N TRP A 31 -10.00 -10.00 18.36
CA TRP A 31 -9.80 -9.34 17.09
C TRP A 31 -11.15 -9.04 16.40
N LEU A 32 -12.07 -10.02 16.35
CA LEU A 32 -13.40 -9.83 15.78
C LEU A 32 -14.19 -8.71 16.48
N ASP A 33 -14.13 -8.66 17.81
CA ASP A 33 -14.81 -7.65 18.61
C ASP A 33 -14.28 -6.23 18.35
N THR A 34 -12.99 -6.08 18.10
CA THR A 34 -12.36 -4.77 17.87
C THR A 34 -12.36 -4.36 16.42
N SER A 35 -12.41 -5.31 15.48
CA SER A 35 -12.23 -5.04 14.05
C SER A 35 -13.53 -4.78 13.30
N LEU A 36 -14.64 -5.39 13.70
CA LEU A 36 -15.93 -5.27 13.03
C LEU A 36 -16.77 -4.14 13.62
N LEU A 37 -16.55 -2.90 13.19
CA LEU A 37 -17.16 -1.73 13.80
C LEU A 37 -18.61 -1.51 13.36
N LYS A 38 -18.95 -1.85 12.09
CA LYS A 38 -20.23 -1.55 11.46
C LYS A 38 -20.47 -2.47 10.28
N GLY A 39 -21.73 -2.74 9.94
CA GLY A 39 -22.15 -3.44 8.72
C GLY A 39 -23.42 -4.27 8.92
N LEU A 40 -24.02 -4.65 7.81
CA LEU A 40 -25.22 -5.49 7.79
C LEU A 40 -24.87 -6.83 7.11
N ALA A 41 -24.89 -7.91 7.89
CA ALA A 41 -24.81 -9.26 7.35
C ALA A 41 -26.18 -9.66 6.77
N SER A 42 -26.17 -10.30 5.62
CA SER A 42 -27.36 -10.80 4.95
C SER A 42 -27.12 -12.22 4.41
N ASN A 43 -28.20 -12.97 4.22
CA ASN A 43 -28.16 -14.34 3.70
C ASN A 43 -27.17 -15.24 4.45
N THR A 44 -27.03 -15.02 5.75
CA THR A 44 -26.10 -15.81 6.56
C THR A 44 -26.65 -17.21 6.74
N LYS A 45 -25.86 -18.20 6.34
CA LYS A 45 -26.16 -19.63 6.52
C LYS A 45 -25.05 -20.25 7.38
N ILE A 46 -25.45 -20.99 8.41
CA ILE A 46 -24.55 -21.71 9.31
C ILE A 46 -24.96 -23.18 9.29
N ILE A 47 -24.02 -24.08 9.03
CA ILE A 47 -24.20 -25.53 9.07
C ILE A 47 -23.20 -26.12 10.07
N ILE A 48 -23.69 -26.91 11.02
CA ILE A 48 -22.87 -27.66 11.96
C ILE A 48 -23.41 -29.08 12.03
N ARG A 49 -22.63 -30.07 11.59
CA ARG A 49 -22.98 -31.49 11.64
C ARG A 49 -21.81 -32.29 12.16
N GLY A 50 -22.06 -33.24 13.07
CA GLY A 50 -21.03 -34.13 13.59
C GLY A 50 -20.97 -34.16 15.10
N ASN A 51 -19.90 -34.74 15.64
CA ASN A 51 -19.65 -34.77 17.07
C ASN A 51 -18.93 -33.49 17.48
N MET A 52 -19.49 -32.70 18.40
CA MET A 52 -18.90 -31.43 18.85
C MET A 52 -17.52 -31.56 19.51
N GLN A 53 -17.09 -32.77 19.85
CA GLN A 53 -15.71 -32.99 20.34
C GLN A 53 -14.67 -32.87 19.23
N ASP A 54 -15.08 -33.10 17.98
CA ASP A 54 -14.22 -33.05 16.79
C ASP A 54 -14.31 -31.71 16.05
N PHE A 55 -15.04 -30.73 16.63
CA PHE A 55 -15.12 -29.38 16.07
C PHE A 55 -13.74 -28.72 16.00
N PRO A 56 -13.38 -28.07 14.89
CA PRO A 56 -14.19 -27.65 13.72
C PRO A 56 -14.19 -28.64 12.53
N PHE A 57 -14.02 -29.95 12.76
CA PHE A 57 -14.11 -31.03 11.78
C PHE A 57 -13.05 -30.92 10.68
N VAL A 58 -11.80 -30.87 11.11
CA VAL A 58 -10.64 -30.80 10.22
C VAL A 58 -9.68 -31.98 10.51
N ASP A 59 -8.99 -32.42 9.47
CA ASP A 59 -7.94 -33.44 9.59
C ASP A 59 -6.63 -32.88 10.22
N LYS A 60 -5.62 -33.72 10.30
CA LYS A 60 -4.30 -33.34 10.84
C LYS A 60 -3.55 -32.32 10.00
N GLU A 61 -3.96 -32.14 8.74
CA GLU A 61 -3.41 -31.13 7.82
C GLU A 61 -4.26 -29.85 7.79
N ASN A 62 -5.23 -29.72 8.72
CA ASN A 62 -6.16 -28.61 8.82
C ASN A 62 -7.08 -28.46 7.60
N LYS A 63 -7.39 -29.55 6.93
CA LYS A 63 -8.37 -29.59 5.83
C LYS A 63 -9.70 -30.09 6.36
N PRO A 64 -10.84 -29.61 5.80
CA PRO A 64 -12.16 -30.10 6.15
C PRO A 64 -12.24 -31.64 6.00
N ASP A 65 -12.65 -32.33 7.04
CA ASP A 65 -12.82 -33.78 7.06
C ASP A 65 -14.32 -34.15 7.19
N SER A 66 -14.92 -34.39 6.05
CA SER A 66 -16.36 -34.76 5.99
C SER A 66 -16.71 -36.09 6.67
N SER A 67 -15.71 -36.91 7.03
CA SER A 67 -15.96 -38.15 7.81
C SER A 67 -16.17 -37.84 9.30
N GLU A 68 -15.58 -36.77 9.81
CA GLU A 68 -15.72 -36.32 11.20
C GLU A 68 -16.92 -35.39 11.38
N GLY A 69 -17.28 -34.59 10.34
CA GLY A 69 -18.40 -33.69 10.37
C GLY A 69 -18.30 -32.54 9.36
N LEU A 70 -19.11 -31.49 9.59
CA LEU A 70 -19.17 -30.32 8.73
C LEU A 70 -19.38 -29.05 9.56
N PHE A 71 -18.50 -28.05 9.38
CA PHE A 71 -18.72 -26.69 9.83
C PHE A 71 -18.56 -25.74 8.66
N GLU A 72 -19.64 -25.06 8.29
CA GLU A 72 -19.65 -24.05 7.23
C GLU A 72 -20.43 -22.83 7.67
N VAL A 73 -19.90 -21.63 7.34
CA VAL A 73 -20.62 -20.37 7.43
C VAL A 73 -20.47 -19.63 6.13
N THR A 74 -21.56 -19.14 5.56
CA THR A 74 -21.54 -18.21 4.43
C THR A 74 -22.36 -16.97 4.80
N SER A 75 -21.87 -15.78 4.41
CA SER A 75 -22.57 -14.52 4.66
C SER A 75 -22.13 -13.46 3.67
N SER A 76 -23.03 -12.58 3.25
CA SER A 76 -22.69 -11.34 2.54
C SER A 76 -22.89 -10.16 3.49
N ILE A 77 -21.83 -9.37 3.70
CA ILE A 77 -21.83 -8.20 4.58
C ILE A 77 -21.75 -6.95 3.71
N THR A 78 -22.61 -5.97 3.95
CA THR A 78 -22.66 -4.73 3.19
C THR A 78 -22.44 -3.51 4.08
N GLY A 79 -21.84 -2.46 3.50
CA GLY A 79 -21.59 -1.19 4.17
C GLY A 79 -20.74 -1.31 5.43
N SER A 80 -19.82 -2.27 5.46
CA SER A 80 -18.99 -2.50 6.64
C SER A 80 -17.92 -1.43 6.84
N THR A 81 -17.54 -1.25 8.10
CA THR A 81 -16.34 -0.52 8.51
C THR A 81 -15.47 -1.46 9.31
N ILE A 82 -14.23 -1.65 8.88
CA ILE A 82 -13.30 -2.61 9.46
C ILE A 82 -12.02 -1.90 9.89
N GLU A 83 -11.64 -2.07 11.15
CA GLU A 83 -10.34 -1.73 11.71
C GLU A 83 -9.48 -3.00 11.76
N TYR A 84 -8.60 -3.17 10.78
CA TYR A 84 -7.84 -4.42 10.63
C TYR A 84 -6.49 -4.42 11.35
N GLY A 85 -6.00 -3.25 11.79
CA GLY A 85 -4.74 -3.15 12.51
C GLY A 85 -4.49 -1.77 13.10
N THR A 86 -3.81 -1.73 14.23
CA THR A 86 -3.50 -0.49 14.95
C THR A 86 -2.66 0.45 14.10
N GLY A 87 -3.12 1.69 13.95
CA GLY A 87 -2.43 2.73 13.17
C GLY A 87 -2.60 2.60 11.66
N TRP A 88 -3.37 1.63 11.17
CA TRP A 88 -3.79 1.54 9.78
C TRP A 88 -5.16 2.23 9.59
N PRO A 89 -5.42 2.84 8.42
CA PRO A 89 -6.71 3.46 8.14
C PRO A 89 -7.81 2.40 8.01
N ASN A 90 -8.99 2.69 8.53
CA ASN A 90 -10.14 1.80 8.41
C ASN A 90 -10.54 1.60 6.94
N VAL A 91 -11.05 0.41 6.62
CA VAL A 91 -11.78 0.17 5.38
C VAL A 91 -13.24 0.58 5.61
N GLU A 92 -13.78 1.41 4.72
CA GLU A 92 -15.14 1.95 4.84
C GLU A 92 -16.02 1.59 3.65
N ASN A 93 -17.34 1.52 3.87
CA ASN A 93 -18.32 1.15 2.85
C ASN A 93 -17.93 -0.14 2.11
N PHE A 94 -17.45 -1.11 2.89
CA PHE A 94 -16.85 -2.34 2.39
C PHE A 94 -17.89 -3.44 2.34
N ASP A 95 -18.11 -3.94 1.12
CA ASP A 95 -18.99 -5.08 0.90
C ASP A 95 -18.13 -6.33 0.74
N ILE A 96 -18.41 -7.35 1.55
CA ILE A 96 -17.55 -8.52 1.70
C ILE A 96 -18.40 -9.80 1.77
N ASP A 97 -17.97 -10.79 1.01
CA ASP A 97 -18.46 -12.16 1.14
C ASP A 97 -17.53 -12.93 2.08
N VAL A 98 -18.13 -13.58 3.07
CA VAL A 98 -17.45 -14.38 4.10
C VAL A 98 -17.78 -15.84 3.89
N MET A 99 -16.75 -16.68 3.86
CA MET A 99 -16.88 -18.13 3.88
C MET A 99 -16.00 -18.73 4.96
N VAL A 100 -16.58 -19.53 5.83
CA VAL A 100 -15.86 -20.32 6.83
C VAL A 100 -16.06 -21.78 6.49
N THR A 101 -14.97 -22.55 6.47
CA THR A 101 -15.02 -24.00 6.25
C THR A 101 -14.01 -24.66 7.19
N GLY A 102 -14.52 -25.48 8.12
CA GLY A 102 -13.67 -26.01 9.20
C GLY A 102 -13.06 -24.86 10.02
N SER A 103 -11.74 -24.80 10.11
CA SER A 103 -11.02 -23.73 10.81
C SER A 103 -10.57 -22.57 9.92
N LYS A 104 -10.87 -22.62 8.61
CA LYS A 104 -10.45 -21.59 7.63
C LYS A 104 -11.53 -20.52 7.46
N ILE A 105 -11.11 -19.26 7.34
CA ILE A 105 -11.96 -18.12 6.94
C ILE A 105 -11.45 -17.55 5.64
N GLU A 106 -12.33 -17.34 4.68
CA GLU A 106 -12.06 -16.67 3.42
C GLU A 106 -12.97 -15.45 3.26
N LEU A 107 -12.37 -14.35 2.84
CA LEU A 107 -13.00 -13.04 2.68
C LEU A 107 -12.77 -12.57 1.25
N LEU A 108 -13.83 -12.19 0.54
CA LEU A 108 -13.74 -11.70 -0.83
C LEU A 108 -14.53 -10.41 -1.01
N SER A 109 -13.96 -9.45 -1.72
CA SER A 109 -14.65 -8.21 -2.08
C SER A 109 -14.16 -7.64 -3.40
N LYS A 110 -15.05 -6.90 -4.05
CA LYS A 110 -14.75 -6.11 -5.27
C LYS A 110 -15.07 -4.63 -5.10
N GLN A 111 -15.53 -4.20 -3.92
CA GLN A 111 -15.87 -2.81 -3.68
C GLN A 111 -15.64 -2.40 -2.23
N GLY A 112 -15.29 -1.13 -2.06
CA GLY A 112 -15.00 -0.50 -0.78
C GLY A 112 -14.02 0.66 -0.97
N HIS A 113 -13.69 1.34 0.12
CA HIS A 113 -12.77 2.46 0.10
C HIS A 113 -11.81 2.42 1.27
N ILE A 114 -10.56 2.77 1.02
CA ILE A 114 -9.56 3.06 2.05
C ILE A 114 -9.08 4.50 1.83
N LEU A 115 -9.39 5.41 2.76
CA LEU A 115 -9.06 6.84 2.64
C LEU A 115 -9.43 7.42 1.26
N ASN A 116 -10.62 7.12 0.77
CA ASN A 116 -11.15 7.51 -0.55
C ASN A 116 -10.41 6.89 -1.75
N ASN A 117 -9.57 5.86 -1.55
CA ASN A 117 -9.07 5.04 -2.66
C ASN A 117 -10.04 3.90 -2.93
N GLU A 118 -10.44 3.76 -4.18
CA GLU A 118 -11.36 2.70 -4.60
C GLU A 118 -10.67 1.33 -4.59
N ILE A 119 -11.31 0.35 -3.95
CA ILE A 119 -10.85 -1.05 -3.96
C ILE A 119 -11.30 -1.70 -5.26
N VAL A 120 -10.34 -2.22 -6.03
CA VAL A 120 -10.57 -2.99 -7.26
C VAL A 120 -10.79 -4.46 -6.95
N SER A 121 -10.01 -5.00 -6.02
CA SER A 121 -10.16 -6.37 -5.52
C SER A 121 -9.56 -6.49 -4.13
N PHE A 122 -10.16 -7.34 -3.34
CA PHE A 122 -9.71 -7.71 -2.01
C PHE A 122 -9.94 -9.19 -1.80
N SER A 123 -8.94 -9.86 -1.23
CA SER A 123 -9.12 -11.18 -0.64
C SER A 123 -8.39 -11.23 0.70
N GLY A 124 -9.01 -11.87 1.68
CA GLY A 124 -8.43 -12.13 2.99
C GLY A 124 -8.57 -13.60 3.34
N VAL A 125 -7.57 -14.17 4.00
CA VAL A 125 -7.58 -15.56 4.44
C VAL A 125 -7.03 -15.67 5.85
N ILE A 126 -7.74 -16.41 6.69
CA ILE A 126 -7.22 -16.93 7.95
C ILE A 126 -7.23 -18.44 7.79
N ASP A 127 -6.05 -19.06 7.65
CA ASP A 127 -5.94 -20.49 7.38
C ASP A 127 -6.42 -21.36 8.56
N ASP A 128 -6.19 -20.88 9.78
CA ASP A 128 -6.63 -21.58 10.99
C ASP A 128 -6.88 -20.60 12.14
N PHE A 129 -8.16 -20.25 12.34
CA PHE A 129 -8.56 -19.34 13.39
C PHE A 129 -8.49 -19.93 14.81
N THR A 130 -8.23 -21.22 14.94
CA THR A 130 -8.08 -21.88 16.24
C THR A 130 -6.70 -21.72 16.86
N LYS A 131 -5.70 -21.32 16.06
CA LYS A 131 -4.32 -21.12 16.49
C LYS A 131 -4.14 -19.78 17.21
N GLU A 132 -3.31 -19.77 18.25
CA GLU A 132 -2.92 -18.53 18.92
C GLU A 132 -2.06 -17.60 18.04
N ASP A 133 -1.31 -18.16 17.12
CA ASP A 133 -0.46 -17.47 16.16
C ASP A 133 -1.10 -17.33 14.77
N ALA A 134 -2.43 -17.30 14.72
CA ALA A 134 -3.16 -17.11 13.48
C ALA A 134 -2.86 -15.74 12.83
N TYR A 135 -2.82 -15.74 11.50
CA TYR A 135 -2.62 -14.56 10.68
C TYR A 135 -3.83 -14.33 9.78
N LEU A 136 -4.15 -13.06 9.55
CA LEU A 136 -5.01 -12.65 8.45
C LEU A 136 -4.11 -12.17 7.30
N ASP A 137 -4.07 -12.96 6.24
CA ASP A 137 -3.36 -12.63 5.02
C ASP A 137 -4.28 -11.93 4.03
N ILE A 138 -3.94 -10.71 3.64
CA ILE A 138 -4.74 -9.86 2.76
C ILE A 138 -4.00 -9.61 1.45
N ASN A 139 -4.72 -9.71 0.33
CA ASN A 139 -4.32 -9.17 -0.96
C ASN A 139 -5.29 -8.07 -1.37
N LEU A 140 -4.77 -6.88 -1.62
CA LEU A 140 -5.53 -5.69 -1.95
C LEU A 140 -5.01 -5.04 -3.23
N LYS A 141 -5.94 -4.69 -4.14
CA LYS A 141 -5.66 -3.82 -5.28
C LYS A 141 -6.57 -2.61 -5.26
N THR A 142 -5.98 -1.43 -5.47
CA THR A 142 -6.76 -0.19 -5.55
C THR A 142 -6.35 0.61 -6.78
N ASN A 143 -7.31 1.29 -7.41
CA ASN A 143 -7.01 2.44 -8.25
C ASN A 143 -6.89 3.65 -7.33
N SER A 144 -5.76 4.36 -7.42
CA SER A 144 -5.47 5.44 -6.49
C SER A 144 -4.82 6.62 -7.22
N PHE A 145 -5.34 7.82 -6.96
CA PHE A 145 -4.59 9.02 -7.29
C PHE A 145 -3.43 9.21 -6.32
N LEU A 146 -2.32 9.77 -6.79
CA LEU A 146 -1.10 9.87 -6.00
C LEU A 146 -1.28 10.68 -4.70
N ASP A 147 -2.10 11.74 -4.71
CA ASP A 147 -2.45 12.50 -3.50
C ASP A 147 -3.13 11.63 -2.43
N LYS A 148 -4.07 10.78 -2.84
CA LYS A 148 -4.77 9.85 -1.95
C LYS A 148 -3.82 8.75 -1.44
N MET A 149 -2.91 8.28 -2.30
CA MET A 149 -1.88 7.31 -1.89
C MET A 149 -0.93 7.90 -0.85
N LEU A 150 -0.44 9.14 -1.06
CA LEU A 150 0.39 9.85 -0.08
C LEU A 150 -0.36 10.06 1.24
N ASN A 151 -1.65 10.40 1.18
CA ASN A 151 -2.49 10.48 2.39
C ASN A 151 -2.59 9.13 3.11
N ALA A 152 -2.73 8.02 2.39
CA ALA A 152 -2.77 6.68 2.97
C ALA A 152 -1.42 6.32 3.64
N ILE A 153 -0.29 6.64 3.01
CA ILE A 153 1.05 6.45 3.57
C ILE A 153 1.19 7.25 4.88
N ASN A 154 0.83 8.54 4.87
CA ASN A 154 0.98 9.44 6.01
C ASN A 154 0.10 9.05 7.22
N ASN A 155 -0.99 8.32 6.97
CA ASN A 155 -1.90 7.81 7.99
C ASN A 155 -1.72 6.30 8.28
N SER A 156 -0.56 5.73 7.96
CA SER A 156 -0.24 4.32 8.18
C SER A 156 1.18 4.13 8.70
N PRO A 157 1.54 2.95 9.22
CA PRO A 157 2.91 2.62 9.62
C PRO A 157 3.94 2.71 8.48
N VAL A 158 3.52 2.68 7.21
CA VAL A 158 4.39 2.86 6.01
C VAL A 158 5.12 4.20 6.03
N LYS A 159 4.55 5.23 6.68
CA LYS A 159 5.21 6.53 6.89
C LYS A 159 6.62 6.40 7.48
N LYS A 160 6.86 5.43 8.35
CA LYS A 160 8.18 5.19 8.97
C LYS A 160 9.23 4.78 7.92
N VAL A 161 8.84 3.99 6.91
CA VAL A 161 9.74 3.58 5.81
C VAL A 161 10.11 4.77 4.94
N MET A 162 9.16 5.69 4.74
CA MET A 162 9.36 6.94 3.99
C MET A 162 10.15 8.01 4.78
N LYS A 163 10.57 7.72 6.02
CA LYS A 163 11.36 8.60 6.89
C LYS A 163 10.82 10.03 7.00
N GLY A 164 9.48 10.16 6.98
CA GLY A 164 8.80 11.46 7.07
C GLY A 164 8.80 12.29 5.78
N THR A 165 9.52 11.90 4.73
CA THR A 165 9.57 12.67 3.47
C THR A 165 8.24 12.72 2.73
N SER A 166 7.35 11.75 2.97
CA SER A 166 6.01 11.72 2.36
C SER A 166 5.08 12.86 2.82
N GLU A 167 5.35 13.49 3.97
CA GLU A 167 4.52 14.57 4.51
C GLU A 167 4.64 15.86 3.69
N SER A 168 5.82 16.15 3.18
CA SER A 168 6.09 17.31 2.32
C SER A 168 5.90 17.03 0.83
N MET A 169 5.63 15.77 0.45
CA MET A 169 5.33 15.43 -0.92
C MET A 169 3.91 15.85 -1.29
N LYS A 170 3.78 16.55 -2.42
CA LYS A 170 2.52 16.79 -3.09
C LYS A 170 2.47 16.00 -4.38
N GLY A 171 1.43 15.22 -4.55
CA GLY A 171 1.25 14.36 -5.70
C GLY A 171 -0.10 14.58 -6.36
N SER A 172 -0.21 14.23 -7.63
CA SER A 172 -1.46 14.16 -8.38
C SER A 172 -1.36 13.15 -9.51
N GLY A 173 -2.50 12.83 -10.11
CA GLY A 173 -2.56 11.91 -11.25
C GLY A 173 -2.72 10.44 -10.84
N PRO A 174 -3.04 9.59 -11.84
CA PRO A 174 -3.48 8.22 -11.62
C PRO A 174 -2.33 7.29 -11.27
N GLY A 175 -2.65 6.25 -10.50
CA GLY A 175 -1.77 5.12 -10.21
C GLY A 175 -2.57 3.92 -9.74
N GLN A 176 -1.87 2.84 -9.44
CA GLN A 176 -2.44 1.60 -8.92
C GLN A 176 -1.57 1.06 -7.80
N LEU A 177 -2.20 0.66 -6.70
CA LEU A 177 -1.56 -0.02 -5.59
C LEU A 177 -1.92 -1.50 -5.62
N ASP A 178 -0.90 -2.35 -5.55
CA ASP A 178 -1.00 -3.76 -5.19
C ASP A 178 -0.34 -3.93 -3.82
N LEU A 179 -1.07 -4.44 -2.82
CA LEU A 179 -0.60 -4.56 -1.45
C LEU A 179 -0.94 -5.94 -0.88
N MET A 180 0.03 -6.58 -0.29
CA MET A 180 -0.12 -7.78 0.52
C MET A 180 0.19 -7.43 1.97
N LEU A 181 -0.70 -7.84 2.89
CA LEU A 181 -0.55 -7.68 4.33
C LEU A 181 -0.62 -9.06 4.98
N SER A 182 0.21 -9.28 5.99
CA SER A 182 0.13 -10.44 6.87
C SER A 182 0.02 -9.93 8.32
N ILE A 183 -1.17 -10.04 8.88
CA ILE A 183 -1.57 -9.42 10.15
C ILE A 183 -1.65 -10.51 11.21
N PRO A 184 -0.74 -10.56 12.19
CA PRO A 184 -0.88 -11.49 13.31
C PRO A 184 -2.06 -11.06 14.19
N LEU A 185 -3.04 -11.96 14.39
CA LEU A 185 -4.26 -11.61 15.14
C LEU A 185 -3.98 -11.31 16.62
N LYS A 186 -2.91 -11.86 17.17
CA LYS A 186 -2.48 -11.66 18.57
C LYS A 186 -1.78 -10.32 18.79
N ASP A 187 -1.04 -9.84 17.79
CA ASP A 187 -0.26 -8.60 17.85
C ASP A 187 -0.40 -7.83 16.54
N THR A 188 -1.48 -7.07 16.43
CA THR A 188 -1.80 -6.29 15.23
C THR A 188 -0.84 -5.11 14.98
N GLU A 189 0.18 -4.90 15.82
CA GLU A 189 1.23 -3.92 15.57
C GLU A 189 2.37 -4.54 14.74
N ALA A 190 2.53 -5.86 14.76
CA ALA A 190 3.61 -6.58 14.07
C ALA A 190 3.22 -6.96 12.61
N ILE A 191 2.48 -6.10 11.92
CA ILE A 191 2.05 -6.32 10.54
C ILE A 191 3.27 -6.38 9.60
N ARG A 192 3.31 -7.43 8.79
CA ARG A 192 4.22 -7.52 7.63
C ARG A 192 3.47 -7.09 6.39
N TYR A 193 4.14 -6.29 5.55
CA TYR A 193 3.57 -5.86 4.28
C TYR A 193 4.61 -5.87 3.17
N THR A 194 4.15 -6.14 1.97
CA THR A 194 4.88 -5.92 0.73
C THR A 194 3.92 -5.40 -0.32
N GLY A 195 4.39 -4.56 -1.19
CA GLY A 195 3.52 -3.97 -2.19
C GLY A 195 4.25 -3.30 -3.34
N SER A 196 3.45 -2.81 -4.26
CA SER A 196 3.95 -1.99 -5.35
C SER A 196 2.95 -0.89 -5.71
N TYR A 197 3.48 0.26 -6.08
CA TYR A 197 2.69 1.35 -6.65
C TYR A 197 3.12 1.61 -8.09
N PHE A 198 2.20 1.52 -9.00
CA PHE A 198 2.41 1.79 -10.42
C PHE A 198 1.99 3.22 -10.75
N PHE A 199 2.96 4.07 -11.07
CA PHE A 199 2.74 5.42 -11.58
C PHE A 199 2.32 5.38 -13.04
N ASN A 200 1.25 6.08 -13.41
CA ASN A 200 0.71 6.09 -14.77
C ASN A 200 0.43 7.53 -15.26
N GLY A 201 1.46 8.34 -15.36
CA GLY A 201 1.34 9.74 -15.74
C GLY A 201 1.06 10.66 -14.54
N SER A 202 1.53 10.27 -13.36
CA SER A 202 1.40 11.06 -12.14
C SER A 202 2.36 12.26 -12.14
N SER A 203 2.09 13.23 -11.26
CA SER A 203 3.00 14.36 -11.00
C SER A 203 3.30 14.45 -9.52
N MET A 204 4.51 14.89 -9.17
CA MET A 204 4.97 14.99 -7.79
C MET A 204 5.97 16.13 -7.60
N GLU A 205 5.86 16.82 -6.47
CA GLU A 205 6.83 17.81 -5.98
C GLU A 205 7.12 17.57 -4.50
N ASN A 206 8.26 18.05 -4.03
CA ASN A 206 8.58 18.09 -2.61
C ASN A 206 9.06 19.48 -2.26
N GLN A 207 8.30 20.19 -1.42
CA GLN A 207 8.54 21.59 -1.08
C GLN A 207 9.68 21.76 -0.06
N ASP A 208 9.83 20.83 0.88
CA ASP A 208 10.87 20.92 1.92
C ASP A 208 12.27 20.68 1.35
N LEU A 209 12.35 19.86 0.30
CA LEU A 209 13.59 19.58 -0.40
C LEU A 209 13.83 20.51 -1.60
N ASP A 210 12.97 21.52 -1.80
CA ASP A 210 12.98 22.38 -3.00
C ASP A 210 13.12 21.61 -4.31
N LEU A 211 12.54 20.40 -4.36
CA LEU A 211 12.53 19.57 -5.56
C LEU A 211 11.48 20.12 -6.52
N PRO A 212 11.87 20.36 -7.78
CA PRO A 212 10.96 20.87 -8.78
C PRO A 212 9.89 19.83 -9.13
N LEU A 213 8.79 20.31 -9.74
CA LEU A 213 7.71 19.44 -10.21
C LEU A 213 8.23 18.39 -11.21
N LEU A 214 8.05 17.13 -10.86
CA LEU A 214 8.16 16.01 -11.77
C LEU A 214 6.78 15.72 -12.35
N SER A 215 6.64 15.69 -13.66
CA SER A 215 5.39 15.38 -14.36
C SER A 215 5.52 14.12 -15.22
N ASP A 216 4.38 13.56 -15.65
CA ASP A 216 4.30 12.32 -16.44
C ASP A 216 5.13 11.16 -15.85
N ILE A 217 5.12 11.03 -14.52
CA ILE A 217 5.87 9.97 -13.83
C ILE A 217 5.26 8.61 -14.22
N LYS A 218 6.12 7.72 -14.68
CA LYS A 218 5.79 6.32 -15.02
C LYS A 218 6.82 5.38 -14.44
N GLY A 219 6.35 4.25 -13.91
CA GLY A 219 7.23 3.24 -13.33
C GLY A 219 6.55 2.47 -12.22
N LYS A 220 7.22 1.46 -11.72
CA LYS A 220 6.74 0.60 -10.63
C LYS A 220 7.66 0.75 -9.42
N LEU A 221 7.14 1.38 -8.37
CA LEU A 221 7.75 1.41 -7.05
C LEU A 221 7.39 0.11 -6.33
N ILE A 222 8.38 -0.55 -5.73
CA ILE A 222 8.21 -1.76 -4.92
C ILE A 222 8.65 -1.41 -3.50
N PHE A 223 7.92 -1.88 -2.50
CA PHE A 223 8.23 -1.61 -1.09
C PHE A 223 7.81 -2.77 -0.18
N ASP A 224 8.45 -2.87 0.96
CA ASP A 224 8.07 -3.75 2.08
C ASP A 224 8.33 -3.03 3.42
N ASN A 225 8.36 -3.77 4.53
CA ASN A 225 8.59 -3.20 5.86
C ASN A 225 9.92 -2.43 5.99
N ASP A 226 10.93 -2.79 5.20
CA ASP A 226 12.30 -2.33 5.36
C ASP A 226 12.83 -1.55 4.15
N ASP A 227 12.35 -1.92 2.94
CA ASP A 227 12.95 -1.48 1.70
C ASP A 227 11.97 -0.79 0.74
N ILE A 228 12.53 0.10 -0.09
CA ILE A 228 11.83 0.74 -1.21
C ILE A 228 12.73 0.74 -2.44
N SER A 229 12.17 0.42 -3.61
CA SER A 229 12.91 0.40 -4.87
C SER A 229 12.08 0.80 -6.08
N LEU A 230 12.73 1.47 -7.04
CA LEU A 230 12.21 1.80 -8.37
C LEU A 230 13.37 1.63 -9.37
N ASN A 231 13.39 0.56 -10.14
CA ASN A 231 14.55 0.25 -10.98
C ASN A 231 14.60 1.05 -12.30
N SER A 232 13.45 1.44 -12.84
CA SER A 232 13.35 2.14 -14.13
C SER A 232 12.11 3.03 -14.17
N GLY A 233 12.18 4.16 -13.46
CA GLY A 233 11.19 5.23 -13.53
C GLY A 233 11.52 6.21 -14.66
N ARG A 234 10.49 6.85 -15.18
CA ARG A 234 10.59 7.94 -16.16
C ARG A 234 9.70 9.08 -15.69
N ALA A 235 10.13 10.30 -15.95
CA ALA A 235 9.35 11.51 -15.69
C ALA A 235 9.74 12.59 -16.70
N ILE A 236 9.09 13.73 -16.60
CA ILE A 236 9.46 14.97 -17.26
C ILE A 236 9.86 15.97 -16.18
N LEU A 237 11.02 16.58 -16.35
CA LEU A 237 11.54 17.65 -15.52
C LEU A 237 11.92 18.84 -16.43
N PHE A 238 11.31 20.01 -16.21
CA PHE A 238 11.52 21.21 -17.05
C PHE A 238 11.37 20.92 -18.56
N ASP A 239 10.30 20.23 -18.92
CA ASP A 239 10.00 19.78 -20.30
C ASP A 239 11.02 18.81 -20.91
N GLN A 240 11.95 18.28 -20.11
CA GLN A 240 12.97 17.32 -20.57
C GLN A 240 12.74 15.93 -19.94
N PRO A 241 13.01 14.85 -20.70
CA PRO A 241 12.94 13.50 -20.17
C PRO A 241 13.91 13.27 -19.01
N LEU A 242 13.44 12.61 -17.97
CA LEU A 242 14.21 12.23 -16.78
C LEU A 242 14.05 10.72 -16.54
N SER A 243 15.17 10.05 -16.31
CA SER A 243 15.21 8.68 -15.77
C SER A 243 15.40 8.74 -14.25
N ILE A 244 14.69 7.88 -13.53
CA ILE A 244 14.70 7.83 -12.06
C ILE A 244 14.92 6.38 -11.63
N ALA A 245 15.82 6.18 -10.67
CA ALA A 245 15.95 4.92 -9.94
C ALA A 245 15.98 5.21 -8.44
N VAL A 246 15.33 4.34 -7.65
CA VAL A 246 15.28 4.44 -6.19
C VAL A 246 15.72 3.11 -5.60
N LYS A 247 16.52 3.15 -4.54
CA LYS A 247 16.92 1.97 -3.77
C LYS A 247 17.27 2.35 -2.34
N ASN A 248 17.12 1.44 -1.41
CA ASN A 248 17.70 1.56 -0.09
C ASN A 248 19.11 0.99 -0.07
N LYS A 249 19.98 1.63 0.68
CA LYS A 249 21.34 1.16 0.98
C LYS A 249 21.80 1.77 2.31
N ASP A 250 22.33 0.92 3.21
CA ASP A 250 22.95 1.35 4.48
C ASP A 250 22.03 2.28 5.31
N LYS A 251 20.73 1.96 5.38
CA LYS A 251 19.68 2.76 6.04
C LYS A 251 19.41 4.13 5.39
N ALA A 252 19.90 4.37 4.20
CA ALA A 252 19.58 5.56 3.42
C ALA A 252 18.74 5.19 2.18
N THR A 253 17.83 6.07 1.79
CA THR A 253 17.15 5.98 0.50
C THR A 253 17.94 6.78 -0.52
N ILE A 254 18.39 6.13 -1.58
CA ILE A 254 19.16 6.73 -2.67
C ILE A 254 18.26 6.85 -3.88
N MET A 255 18.13 8.05 -4.41
CA MET A 255 17.46 8.33 -5.66
C MET A 255 18.49 8.79 -6.68
N ASP A 256 18.69 8.00 -7.73
CA ASP A 256 19.56 8.32 -8.86
C ASP A 256 18.72 8.90 -10.01
N PHE A 257 19.15 10.03 -10.55
CA PHE A 257 18.51 10.73 -11.65
C PHE A 257 19.46 10.84 -12.83
N SER A 258 18.95 10.79 -14.04
CA SER A 258 19.72 11.13 -15.24
C SER A 258 18.80 11.73 -16.30
N GLY A 259 19.30 12.74 -16.98
CA GLY A 259 18.55 13.47 -18.00
C GLY A 259 19.46 14.40 -18.79
N THR A 260 18.83 15.27 -19.56
CA THR A 260 19.49 16.33 -20.32
C THR A 260 18.98 17.68 -19.85
N PHE A 261 19.83 18.71 -19.93
CA PHE A 261 19.37 20.09 -19.75
C PHE A 261 19.88 20.99 -20.88
N ASP A 262 19.11 22.02 -21.16
CA ASP A 262 19.39 23.04 -22.17
C ASP A 262 19.28 24.45 -21.57
N SER A 263 19.39 25.46 -22.42
CA SER A 263 19.25 26.86 -22.01
C SER A 263 17.91 27.21 -21.37
N LYS A 264 16.81 26.47 -21.70
CA LYS A 264 15.50 26.70 -21.09
C LYS A 264 15.46 26.31 -19.61
N PHE A 265 16.12 25.20 -19.26
CA PHE A 265 16.30 24.80 -17.87
C PHE A 265 17.00 25.90 -17.08
N VAL A 266 18.10 26.46 -17.64
CA VAL A 266 18.86 27.52 -17.00
C VAL A 266 18.01 28.78 -16.82
N ALA A 267 17.23 29.17 -17.82
CA ALA A 267 16.30 30.29 -17.73
C ALA A 267 15.30 30.12 -16.59
N THR A 268 14.70 28.94 -16.49
CA THR A 268 13.66 28.66 -15.50
C THR A 268 14.19 28.76 -14.06
N LYS A 269 15.44 28.32 -13.84
CA LYS A 269 16.05 28.26 -12.49
C LYS A 269 16.83 29.54 -12.12
N PHE A 270 17.52 30.17 -13.08
CA PHE A 270 18.48 31.23 -12.83
C PHE A 270 18.14 32.57 -13.54
N GLY A 271 17.07 32.59 -14.33
CA GLY A 271 16.62 33.77 -15.08
C GLY A 271 17.20 33.85 -16.49
N ASP A 272 16.52 34.68 -17.32
CA ASP A 272 16.78 34.80 -18.75
C ASP A 272 18.20 35.36 -19.06
N GLU A 273 18.78 36.12 -18.16
CA GLU A 273 20.12 36.64 -18.34
C GLU A 273 21.17 35.54 -18.48
N TRP A 274 21.01 34.44 -17.73
CA TRP A 274 21.91 33.27 -17.83
C TRP A 274 21.63 32.44 -19.06
N SER A 275 20.35 32.26 -19.42
CA SER A 275 19.96 31.43 -20.55
C SER A 275 20.44 31.96 -21.90
N ASN A 276 20.54 33.29 -22.04
CA ASN A 276 21.02 33.94 -23.27
C ASN A 276 22.49 33.66 -23.56
N ASN A 277 23.25 33.34 -22.54
CA ASN A 277 24.67 33.04 -22.62
C ASN A 277 24.98 31.52 -22.72
N ILE A 278 24.00 30.66 -22.64
CA ILE A 278 24.16 29.22 -22.69
C ILE A 278 23.44 28.68 -23.94
N LYS A 279 24.15 27.94 -24.79
CA LYS A 279 23.60 27.30 -25.98
C LYS A 279 23.96 25.81 -25.99
N GLY A 280 23.07 24.99 -26.61
CA GLY A 280 23.27 23.56 -26.71
C GLY A 280 22.57 22.80 -25.60
N GLN A 281 22.95 21.54 -25.42
CA GLN A 281 22.35 20.59 -24.51
C GLN A 281 23.45 19.69 -23.94
N THR A 282 23.36 19.34 -22.65
CA THR A 282 24.30 18.42 -22.01
C THR A 282 23.56 17.37 -21.19
N GLU A 283 24.21 16.24 -20.99
CA GLU A 283 23.74 15.23 -20.05
C GLU A 283 24.13 15.60 -18.61
N TRP A 284 23.27 15.24 -17.67
CA TRP A 284 23.54 15.39 -16.25
C TRP A 284 23.09 14.16 -15.47
N GLN A 285 23.67 13.97 -14.31
CA GLN A 285 23.29 12.95 -13.34
C GLN A 285 23.11 13.62 -11.99
N GLY A 286 22.16 13.13 -11.24
CA GLY A 286 21.88 13.58 -9.86
C GLY A 286 21.76 12.39 -8.94
N ARG A 287 22.20 12.57 -7.70
CA ARG A 287 21.95 11.62 -6.62
C ARG A 287 21.44 12.37 -5.41
N LEU A 288 20.22 12.02 -4.97
CA LEU A 288 19.65 12.45 -3.71
C LEU A 288 19.78 11.29 -2.71
N THR A 289 20.43 11.54 -1.59
CA THR A 289 20.54 10.59 -0.49
C THR A 289 19.72 11.11 0.69
N LEU A 290 18.75 10.33 1.14
CA LEU A 290 17.89 10.63 2.28
C LEU A 290 18.23 9.69 3.43
N SER A 291 18.66 10.21 4.56
CA SER A 291 18.91 9.47 5.79
C SER A 291 18.17 10.11 6.97
N ASP A 292 18.17 9.45 8.12
CA ASP A 292 17.52 9.97 9.33
C ASP A 292 18.17 11.28 9.86
N LYS A 293 19.38 11.58 9.40
CA LYS A 293 20.17 12.73 9.90
C LYS A 293 20.33 13.84 8.89
N GLU A 294 20.44 13.51 7.61
CA GLU A 294 20.86 14.44 6.56
C GLU A 294 20.19 14.08 5.23
N SER A 295 19.94 15.10 4.43
CA SER A 295 19.60 14.97 3.01
C SER A 295 20.70 15.62 2.19
N ASP A 296 21.26 14.89 1.23
CA ASP A 296 22.34 15.37 0.35
C ASP A 296 21.95 15.20 -1.11
N LEU A 297 22.11 16.27 -1.91
CA LEU A 297 21.87 16.29 -3.34
C LEU A 297 23.16 16.62 -4.08
N ILE A 298 23.67 15.67 -4.83
CA ILE A 298 24.83 15.83 -5.70
C ILE A 298 24.36 15.87 -7.15
N LEU A 299 24.70 16.94 -7.87
CA LEU A 299 24.47 17.07 -9.31
C LEU A 299 25.81 17.10 -10.04
N SER A 300 25.93 16.37 -11.15
CA SER A 300 27.15 16.32 -11.96
C SER A 300 26.84 16.36 -13.44
N THR A 301 27.70 17.00 -14.21
CA THR A 301 27.67 17.05 -15.66
C THR A 301 29.10 17.22 -16.21
N ASN A 302 29.37 16.74 -17.38
CA ASN A 302 30.66 16.94 -18.08
C ASN A 302 30.64 18.20 -18.97
N LEU A 303 29.49 18.88 -19.08
CA LEU A 303 29.26 20.08 -19.90
C LEU A 303 29.54 19.86 -21.41
N ILE A 304 29.64 18.63 -21.87
CA ILE A 304 29.80 18.32 -23.30
C ILE A 304 28.50 18.66 -24.03
N GLY A 305 28.61 19.42 -25.12
CA GLY A 305 27.46 19.87 -25.92
C GLY A 305 26.90 21.22 -25.50
N LEU A 306 27.47 21.85 -24.45
CA LEU A 306 27.14 23.22 -24.07
C LEU A 306 28.22 24.21 -24.51
N SER A 307 27.79 25.34 -25.06
CA SER A 307 28.60 26.54 -25.27
C SER A 307 28.17 27.61 -24.31
N ILE A 308 29.13 28.20 -23.59
CA ILE A 308 28.89 29.27 -22.61
C ILE A 308 29.63 30.51 -23.11
N ASN A 309 28.88 31.57 -23.44
CA ASN A 309 29.43 32.87 -23.80
C ASN A 309 29.43 33.76 -22.53
N SER A 310 30.57 33.99 -21.96
CA SER A 310 30.72 34.86 -20.79
C SER A 310 31.38 36.19 -21.19
N MET A 311 30.92 37.31 -20.59
CA MET A 311 31.58 38.60 -20.79
C MET A 311 32.95 38.67 -20.08
N HIS A 312 33.37 37.68 -19.34
CA HIS A 312 34.65 37.57 -18.67
C HIS A 312 35.26 36.20 -18.91
N ASP A 313 36.43 36.13 -19.55
CA ASP A 313 37.44 35.06 -19.71
C ASP A 313 37.05 33.56 -19.56
N LEU A 314 35.74 33.22 -19.51
CA LEU A 314 35.21 31.84 -19.38
C LEU A 314 34.42 31.41 -20.63
N ASN A 315 34.97 31.69 -21.82
CA ASN A 315 34.38 31.17 -23.05
C ASN A 315 34.72 29.69 -23.21
N LYS A 316 33.71 28.86 -23.34
CA LYS A 316 33.83 27.45 -23.75
C LYS A 316 33.08 27.22 -25.06
N GLU A 317 33.81 26.81 -26.10
CA GLU A 317 33.26 26.35 -27.35
C GLU A 317 32.99 24.82 -27.32
#